data_bbefc0ed3419ea9b9972400ee65d1a1f
#
_entry.id   bbefc0ed3419ea9b9972400ee65d1a1f
#
_cell.length_a   1.000
_cell.length_b   1.000
_cell.length_c   1.000
_cell.angle_alpha   90.00
_cell.angle_beta   90.00
_cell.angle_gamma   90.00
#
_symmetry.space_group_name_H-M   'P 1'
#
loop_
_entity.id
_entity.type
_entity.pdbx_description
1 polymer ?
#
loop_
_entity_poly.entity_id
_entity_poly.type
_entity_poly.pdbx_seq_one_letter_code
_entity_poly.pdbx_strand_id
1 'polypeptide(L)'
;RAGLSVQVIEAQPTAGGGARTRPDPEFPDVSHDICSAVHPLALASPFFAAFDLPARGVTLAVPEVSYGNPLPDRPAAIGYRDIERTCAELDDGASWRRLLGPLSADCEGVVGLLLGDKRSIPPSIPAALRVAPRLLVQGSAAWRLLAGDDARALFTGVAAHTISRMPSLVASGAGLMLATLGHAVGWPIPVGGSQAIPEALLTDLRSHGGELVLSEDVASPPSGVVLYDTAPTALLRIYGDRLPPRYAETLRRYRYGPGVAKVDFVLSGEIPWRDSRLAQAPTLHLGGDRTMMARAEREIAEGRQPEWPMVLAALPHLADPGRIDAQGRRPLWTYAHVPQGSMVDMAETITDIIEGFAPGFRDLVVGVRSVPAAHLADHNANLVGGDIGVGGNNMFSALTGPTLRWDPWSTPIPKAYLCSSATPPGGGVHGMAGFYAARTVLRKEFGITEMPTLSP
;
A
#
# COMPACT_ATOMS: atom_id res chain seq x y z
N ARG A 1 20.93 5.51 -15.57
CA ARG A 1 22.13 5.62 -14.72
C ARG A 1 23.19 4.55 -15.07
N ALA A 2 22.79 3.36 -15.56
CA ALA A 2 23.73 2.33 -16.03
C ALA A 2 24.27 2.54 -17.46
N GLY A 3 24.01 3.67 -18.10
CA GLY A 3 24.45 3.96 -19.48
C GLY A 3 23.65 3.23 -20.57
N LEU A 4 22.48 2.70 -20.23
CA LEU A 4 21.59 1.99 -21.17
C LEU A 4 20.49 2.94 -21.65
N SER A 5 20.08 2.78 -22.94
CA SER A 5 18.86 3.43 -23.44
C SER A 5 17.63 2.78 -22.85
N VAL A 6 16.71 3.59 -22.30
CA VAL A 6 15.51 3.13 -21.60
C VAL A 6 14.29 3.91 -22.10
N GLN A 7 13.23 3.21 -22.41
CA GLN A 7 11.91 3.76 -22.70
C GLN A 7 10.89 3.19 -21.72
N VAL A 8 10.11 4.06 -21.09
CA VAL A 8 8.94 3.68 -20.26
C VAL A 8 7.69 3.90 -21.09
N ILE A 9 6.86 2.86 -21.22
CA ILE A 9 5.59 2.91 -21.95
C ILE A 9 4.45 2.79 -20.95
N GLU A 10 3.56 3.77 -20.93
CA GLU A 10 2.42 3.86 -20.01
C GLU A 10 1.11 3.93 -20.81
N ALA A 11 0.18 3.04 -20.48
CA ALA A 11 -1.11 2.96 -21.16
C ALA A 11 -2.03 4.16 -20.86
N GLN A 12 -1.84 4.79 -19.72
CA GLN A 12 -2.66 5.94 -19.30
C GLN A 12 -2.09 7.27 -19.80
N PRO A 13 -2.90 8.32 -19.87
CA PRO A 13 -2.43 9.66 -20.26
C PRO A 13 -1.54 10.32 -19.19
N THR A 14 -1.43 9.74 -18.00
CA THR A 14 -0.55 10.18 -16.92
C THR A 14 0.17 9.00 -16.30
N ALA A 15 1.46 9.14 -16.05
CA ALA A 15 2.26 8.12 -15.40
C ALA A 15 2.12 8.17 -13.87
N GLY A 16 2.48 7.07 -13.20
CA GLY A 16 2.51 6.98 -11.73
C GLY A 16 1.61 5.89 -11.14
N GLY A 17 0.84 5.18 -11.99
CA GLY A 17 0.04 4.03 -11.55
C GLY A 17 -0.89 4.36 -10.37
N GLY A 18 -0.77 3.61 -9.28
CA GLY A 18 -1.53 3.83 -8.05
C GLY A 18 -1.09 5.03 -7.21
N ALA A 19 0.04 5.67 -7.51
CA ALA A 19 0.53 6.86 -6.80
C ALA A 19 0.18 8.18 -7.53
N ARG A 20 -0.81 8.17 -8.40
CA ARG A 20 -1.29 9.38 -9.08
C ARG A 20 -2.18 10.21 -8.18
N THR A 21 -2.10 11.53 -8.33
CA THR A 21 -3.02 12.50 -7.72
C THR A 21 -3.74 13.24 -8.84
N ARG A 22 -5.04 13.45 -8.72
CA ARG A 22 -5.86 14.13 -9.74
C ARG A 22 -6.79 15.16 -9.12
N PRO A 23 -7.06 16.28 -9.81
CA PRO A 23 -8.11 17.20 -9.40
C PRO A 23 -9.46 16.49 -9.43
N ASP A 24 -10.34 16.89 -8.52
CA ASP A 24 -11.73 16.46 -8.54
C ASP A 24 -12.44 17.07 -9.78
N PRO A 25 -13.27 16.30 -10.50
CA PRO A 25 -13.92 16.80 -11.71
C PRO A 25 -14.92 17.94 -11.46
N GLU A 26 -15.59 17.97 -10.30
CA GLU A 26 -16.59 18.98 -9.93
C GLU A 26 -15.99 20.12 -9.10
N PHE A 27 -14.91 19.82 -8.39
CA PHE A 27 -14.18 20.74 -7.50
C PHE A 27 -12.69 20.78 -7.88
N PRO A 28 -12.29 21.39 -9.02
CA PRO A 28 -10.93 21.25 -9.58
C PRO A 28 -9.79 21.73 -8.67
N ASP A 29 -10.09 22.59 -7.70
CA ASP A 29 -9.14 23.06 -6.70
C ASP A 29 -8.91 22.05 -5.56
N VAL A 30 -9.75 21.02 -5.46
CA VAL A 30 -9.57 19.87 -4.56
C VAL A 30 -8.96 18.72 -5.33
N SER A 31 -7.97 18.05 -4.78
CA SER A 31 -7.32 16.92 -5.45
C SER A 31 -7.36 15.65 -4.61
N HIS A 32 -7.49 14.50 -5.29
CA HIS A 32 -7.54 13.18 -4.67
C HIS A 32 -6.39 12.29 -5.13
N ASP A 33 -5.85 11.53 -4.18
CA ASP A 33 -4.93 10.44 -4.49
C ASP A 33 -5.74 9.24 -4.96
N ILE A 34 -5.41 8.70 -6.15
CA ILE A 34 -6.27 7.72 -6.82
C ILE A 34 -6.30 6.38 -6.08
N CYS A 35 -5.14 5.91 -5.58
CA CYS A 35 -5.04 4.63 -4.91
C CYS A 35 -4.26 4.75 -3.59
N SER A 36 -2.99 5.14 -3.59
CA SER A 36 -2.21 5.29 -2.36
C SER A 36 -2.11 6.74 -1.92
N ALA A 37 -2.37 7.03 -0.64
CA ALA A 37 -2.36 8.38 -0.06
C ALA A 37 -1.34 8.54 1.07
N VAL A 38 -0.94 7.44 1.72
CA VAL A 38 -0.07 7.43 2.91
C VAL A 38 1.11 6.50 2.69
N HIS A 39 2.33 6.96 2.94
CA HIS A 39 3.54 6.33 2.41
C HIS A 39 4.63 5.97 3.44
N PRO A 40 4.33 5.20 4.51
CA PRO A 40 5.36 4.78 5.47
C PRO A 40 6.47 3.94 4.83
N LEU A 41 6.10 3.11 3.84
CA LEU A 41 7.07 2.28 3.11
C LEU A 41 8.00 3.12 2.22
N ALA A 42 7.54 4.22 1.63
CA ALA A 42 8.40 5.10 0.84
C ALA A 42 9.46 5.77 1.72
N LEU A 43 9.06 6.24 2.91
CA LEU A 43 9.99 6.87 3.84
C LEU A 43 11.07 5.91 4.37
N ALA A 44 10.70 4.63 4.60
CA ALA A 44 11.59 3.61 5.16
C ALA A 44 12.34 2.79 4.09
N SER A 45 11.99 2.90 2.82
CA SER A 45 12.56 2.07 1.76
C SER A 45 14.05 2.31 1.56
N PRO A 46 14.88 1.25 1.53
CA PRO A 46 16.29 1.38 1.16
C PRO A 46 16.50 1.97 -0.24
N PHE A 47 15.59 1.72 -1.19
CA PHE A 47 15.63 2.32 -2.51
C PHE A 47 15.43 3.83 -2.44
N PHE A 48 14.38 4.31 -1.77
CA PHE A 48 14.11 5.74 -1.68
C PHE A 48 15.07 6.48 -0.75
N ALA A 49 15.62 5.81 0.25
CA ALA A 49 16.72 6.38 1.06
C ALA A 49 17.97 6.65 0.20
N ALA A 50 18.33 5.69 -0.68
CA ALA A 50 19.44 5.85 -1.61
C ALA A 50 19.12 6.83 -2.75
N PHE A 51 17.84 6.91 -3.17
CA PHE A 51 17.35 7.83 -4.21
C PHE A 51 17.27 9.27 -3.72
N ASP A 52 17.06 9.48 -2.43
CA ASP A 52 16.94 10.77 -1.76
C ASP A 52 15.77 11.61 -2.30
N LEU A 53 14.55 11.20 -1.94
CA LEU A 53 13.32 11.91 -2.32
C LEU A 53 13.33 13.40 -1.92
N PRO A 54 13.79 13.79 -0.71
CA PRO A 54 13.88 15.21 -0.33
C PRO A 54 14.78 16.04 -1.26
N ALA A 55 15.96 15.53 -1.61
CA ALA A 55 16.87 16.23 -2.52
C ALA A 55 16.29 16.40 -3.94
N ARG A 56 15.23 15.66 -4.27
CA ARG A 56 14.47 15.75 -5.53
C ARG A 56 13.14 16.49 -5.41
N GLY A 57 12.99 17.27 -4.34
CA GLY A 57 11.84 18.16 -4.13
C GLY A 57 10.57 17.46 -3.61
N VAL A 58 10.65 16.20 -3.20
CA VAL A 58 9.52 15.51 -2.58
C VAL A 58 9.52 15.75 -1.08
N THR A 59 8.54 16.48 -0.59
CA THR A 59 8.34 16.67 0.85
C THR A 59 7.34 15.64 1.35
N LEU A 60 7.76 14.84 2.33
CA LEU A 60 6.92 13.90 3.03
C LEU A 60 6.57 14.48 4.40
N ALA A 61 5.35 15.00 4.56
CA ALA A 61 4.87 15.54 5.83
C ALA A 61 4.58 14.39 6.80
N VAL A 62 5.25 14.38 7.95
CA VAL A 62 5.13 13.31 8.95
C VAL A 62 4.31 13.83 10.15
N PRO A 63 3.05 13.42 10.29
CA PRO A 63 2.21 13.82 11.42
C PRO A 63 2.65 13.16 12.73
N GLU A 64 2.26 13.76 13.85
CA GLU A 64 2.50 13.21 15.19
C GLU A 64 1.68 11.94 15.45
N VAL A 65 0.43 11.94 14.98
CA VAL A 65 -0.45 10.78 14.98
C VAL A 65 -0.24 9.99 13.69
N SER A 66 0.21 8.76 13.80
CA SER A 66 0.40 7.89 12.64
C SER A 66 -0.93 7.33 12.12
N TYR A 67 -1.79 6.88 13.03
CA TYR A 67 -3.13 6.36 12.70
C TYR A 67 -4.04 6.30 13.91
N GLY A 68 -5.36 6.29 13.67
CA GLY A 68 -6.39 6.14 14.69
C GLY A 68 -7.40 5.07 14.33
N ASN A 69 -7.95 4.42 15.35
CA ASN A 69 -9.04 3.46 15.24
C ASN A 69 -10.21 3.94 16.11
N PRO A 70 -11.26 4.55 15.57
CA PRO A 70 -12.49 4.76 16.33
C PRO A 70 -13.10 3.42 16.70
N LEU A 71 -13.58 3.32 17.93
CA LEU A 71 -14.15 2.09 18.49
C LEU A 71 -15.61 2.33 18.89
N PRO A 72 -16.51 1.34 18.68
CA PRO A 72 -17.86 1.44 19.21
C PRO A 72 -17.86 1.55 20.73
N ASP A 73 -18.69 2.44 21.27
CA ASP A 73 -19.02 2.58 22.70
C ASP A 73 -17.83 2.85 23.64
N ARG A 74 -16.68 3.26 23.11
CA ARG A 74 -15.46 3.59 23.88
C ARG A 74 -14.58 4.61 23.15
N PRO A 75 -13.62 5.25 23.84
CA PRO A 75 -12.65 6.14 23.21
C PRO A 75 -11.86 5.44 22.09
N ALA A 76 -11.45 6.21 21.08
CA ALA A 76 -10.63 5.73 19.99
C ALA A 76 -9.24 5.28 20.47
N ALA A 77 -8.71 4.23 19.86
CA ALA A 77 -7.31 3.86 20.04
C ALA A 77 -6.45 4.69 19.08
N ILE A 78 -5.42 5.34 19.59
CA ILE A 78 -4.54 6.25 18.82
C ILE A 78 -3.11 5.73 18.82
N GLY A 79 -2.54 5.59 17.62
CA GLY A 79 -1.14 5.26 17.39
C GLY A 79 -0.34 6.52 17.10
N TYR A 80 0.37 7.04 18.10
CA TYR A 80 1.29 8.17 17.95
C TYR A 80 2.64 7.69 17.40
N ARG A 81 3.39 8.57 16.75
CA ARG A 81 4.79 8.30 16.39
C ARG A 81 5.62 8.01 17.65
N ASP A 82 5.40 8.74 18.72
CA ASP A 82 5.98 8.42 20.03
C ASP A 82 5.31 7.16 20.61
N ILE A 83 6.06 6.07 20.71
CA ILE A 83 5.60 4.79 21.25
C ILE A 83 5.24 4.90 22.73
N GLU A 84 5.95 5.72 23.51
CA GLU A 84 5.70 5.88 24.94
C GLU A 84 4.37 6.59 25.17
N ARG A 85 4.07 7.62 24.36
CA ARG A 85 2.76 8.27 24.38
C ARG A 85 1.65 7.30 24.01
N THR A 86 1.84 6.49 22.96
CA THR A 86 0.87 5.43 22.61
C THR A 86 0.65 4.48 23.77
N CYS A 87 1.73 3.99 24.40
CA CYS A 87 1.62 3.08 25.54
C CYS A 87 0.94 3.70 26.77
N ALA A 88 1.08 4.99 26.96
CA ALA A 88 0.44 5.68 28.10
C ALA A 88 -1.08 5.85 27.92
N GLU A 89 -1.56 5.89 26.67
CA GLU A 89 -2.98 6.09 26.37
C GLU A 89 -3.76 4.78 26.15
N LEU A 90 -3.07 3.66 25.87
CA LEU A 90 -3.72 2.35 25.65
C LEU A 90 -4.09 1.67 26.99
N ASP A 91 -5.15 0.89 26.98
CA ASP A 91 -5.63 0.09 28.12
C ASP A 91 -4.59 -0.96 28.59
N ASP A 92 -3.73 -1.49 27.71
CA ASP A 92 -2.54 -2.29 28.03
C ASP A 92 -1.33 -1.88 27.19
N GLY A 93 -0.78 -0.70 27.49
CA GLY A 93 0.42 -0.20 26.81
C GLY A 93 1.66 -1.07 27.03
N ALA A 94 1.72 -1.84 28.10
CA ALA A 94 2.82 -2.77 28.33
C ALA A 94 2.88 -3.90 27.31
N SER A 95 1.72 -4.42 26.88
CA SER A 95 1.64 -5.40 25.80
C SER A 95 2.07 -4.81 24.46
N TRP A 96 1.66 -3.57 24.18
CA TRP A 96 2.07 -2.86 22.95
C TRP A 96 3.58 -2.62 22.91
N ARG A 97 4.16 -2.15 24.02
CA ARG A 97 5.61 -1.97 24.14
C ARG A 97 6.39 -3.26 23.97
N ARG A 98 5.94 -4.39 24.53
CA ARG A 98 6.57 -5.72 24.33
C ARG A 98 6.49 -6.17 22.88
N LEU A 99 5.39 -5.86 22.18
CA LEU A 99 5.20 -6.24 20.80
C LEU A 99 6.09 -5.41 19.87
N LEU A 100 6.05 -4.09 19.96
CA LEU A 100 6.62 -3.18 18.97
C LEU A 100 7.91 -2.46 19.41
N GLY A 101 8.13 -2.24 20.70
CA GLY A 101 9.31 -1.52 21.18
C GLY A 101 10.64 -2.03 20.62
N PRO A 102 10.94 -3.35 20.74
CA PRO A 102 12.17 -3.91 20.17
C PRO A 102 12.26 -3.87 18.65
N LEU A 103 11.13 -3.78 17.94
CA LEU A 103 11.09 -3.67 16.48
C LEU A 103 11.30 -2.21 16.04
N SER A 104 10.67 -1.26 16.74
CA SER A 104 10.82 0.17 16.46
C SER A 104 12.25 0.65 16.73
N ALA A 105 12.90 0.10 17.76
CA ALA A 105 14.31 0.37 18.06
C ALA A 105 15.29 -0.22 17.03
N ASP A 106 14.86 -1.21 16.23
CA ASP A 106 15.66 -1.86 15.17
C ASP A 106 14.90 -1.79 13.83
N CYS A 107 14.30 -0.64 13.55
CA CYS A 107 13.46 -0.43 12.37
C CYS A 107 14.18 -0.76 11.06
N GLU A 108 15.43 -0.34 10.93
CA GLU A 108 16.24 -0.63 9.73
C GLU A 108 16.44 -2.14 9.53
N GLY A 109 16.73 -2.89 10.60
CA GLY A 109 16.82 -4.34 10.54
C GLY A 109 15.50 -5.02 10.16
N VAL A 110 14.36 -4.53 10.68
CA VAL A 110 13.02 -5.01 10.33
C VAL A 110 12.70 -4.73 8.86
N VAL A 111 12.96 -3.53 8.38
CA VAL A 111 12.76 -3.12 6.98
C VAL A 111 13.64 -3.96 6.05
N GLY A 112 14.93 -4.09 6.37
CA GLY A 112 15.86 -4.93 5.61
C GLY A 112 15.45 -6.40 5.55
N LEU A 113 14.84 -6.92 6.62
CA LEU A 113 14.29 -8.27 6.64
C LEU A 113 13.02 -8.40 5.79
N LEU A 114 12.08 -7.47 5.92
CA LEU A 114 10.75 -7.61 5.31
C LEU A 114 10.69 -7.09 3.86
N LEU A 115 11.46 -6.07 3.50
CA LEU A 115 11.60 -5.58 2.12
C LEU A 115 12.84 -6.14 1.39
N GLY A 116 13.68 -6.92 2.08
CA GLY A 116 14.89 -7.51 1.51
C GLY A 116 14.64 -8.63 0.51
N ASP A 117 15.67 -8.95 -0.26
CA ASP A 117 15.68 -10.12 -1.14
C ASP A 117 15.72 -11.41 -0.30
N LYS A 118 14.62 -12.17 -0.30
CA LYS A 118 14.47 -13.38 0.52
C LYS A 118 15.40 -14.53 0.16
N ARG A 119 16.14 -14.42 -0.94
CA ARG A 119 17.16 -15.39 -1.36
C ARG A 119 18.51 -15.15 -0.71
N SER A 120 18.72 -13.99 -0.13
CA SER A 120 19.93 -13.62 0.58
C SER A 120 19.83 -13.95 2.08
N ILE A 121 20.99 -14.06 2.74
CA ILE A 121 21.05 -14.14 4.20
C ILE A 121 20.40 -12.86 4.75
N PRO A 122 19.53 -12.96 5.78
CA PRO A 122 18.94 -11.79 6.40
C PRO A 122 20.02 -10.77 6.79
N PRO A 123 19.83 -9.49 6.45
CA PRO A 123 20.84 -8.46 6.74
C PRO A 123 21.05 -8.26 8.25
N SER A 124 20.05 -8.64 9.07
CA SER A 124 20.12 -8.59 10.53
C SER A 124 19.55 -9.86 11.14
N ILE A 125 20.43 -10.72 11.67
CA ILE A 125 20.02 -11.89 12.47
C ILE A 125 19.25 -11.48 13.73
N PRO A 126 19.67 -10.44 14.50
CA PRO A 126 18.87 -9.95 15.62
C PRO A 126 17.45 -9.52 15.23
N ALA A 127 17.26 -8.82 14.10
CA ALA A 127 15.93 -8.46 13.60
C ALA A 127 15.10 -9.71 13.29
N ALA A 128 15.68 -10.72 12.62
CA ALA A 128 14.99 -11.96 12.32
C ALA A 128 14.53 -12.69 13.60
N LEU A 129 15.38 -12.76 14.64
CA LEU A 129 15.04 -13.35 15.93
C LEU A 129 13.96 -12.58 16.70
N ARG A 130 13.85 -11.27 16.50
CA ARG A 130 12.79 -10.46 17.09
C ARG A 130 11.46 -10.56 16.32
N VAL A 131 11.52 -10.56 14.99
CA VAL A 131 10.33 -10.61 14.12
C VAL A 131 9.69 -12.00 14.12
N ALA A 132 10.46 -13.09 13.98
CA ALA A 132 9.93 -14.43 13.75
C ALA A 132 8.94 -14.90 14.84
N PRO A 133 9.22 -14.83 16.15
CA PRO A 133 8.27 -15.27 17.17
C PRO A 133 7.01 -14.38 17.19
N ARG A 134 7.13 -13.08 16.96
CA ARG A 134 6.02 -12.15 16.90
C ARG A 134 5.13 -12.44 15.67
N LEU A 135 5.75 -12.72 14.54
CA LEU A 135 5.09 -13.13 13.30
C LEU A 135 4.24 -14.40 13.52
N LEU A 136 4.80 -15.41 14.16
CA LEU A 136 4.11 -16.66 14.47
C LEU A 136 2.96 -16.45 15.47
N VAL A 137 3.19 -15.68 16.53
CA VAL A 137 2.17 -15.40 17.53
C VAL A 137 1.00 -14.63 16.90
N GLN A 138 1.27 -13.50 16.25
CA GLN A 138 0.22 -12.67 15.67
C GLN A 138 -0.41 -13.28 14.40
N GLY A 139 0.29 -14.19 13.73
CA GLY A 139 -0.19 -14.88 12.54
C GLY A 139 -0.94 -16.20 12.80
N SER A 140 -1.16 -16.57 14.04
CA SER A 140 -1.82 -17.81 14.46
C SER A 140 -2.92 -17.57 15.49
N ALA A 141 -3.57 -18.63 15.96
CA ALA A 141 -4.56 -18.55 17.05
C ALA A 141 -3.98 -17.94 18.35
N ALA A 142 -2.65 -17.90 18.49
CA ALA A 142 -1.96 -17.27 19.62
C ALA A 142 -2.02 -15.74 19.60
N TRP A 143 -2.51 -15.09 18.54
CA TRP A 143 -2.70 -13.63 18.48
C TRP A 143 -3.57 -13.09 19.61
N ARG A 144 -4.39 -13.97 20.22
CA ARG A 144 -5.19 -13.67 21.42
C ARG A 144 -4.35 -13.28 22.64
N LEU A 145 -3.06 -13.63 22.64
CA LEU A 145 -2.13 -13.30 23.72
C LEU A 145 -1.75 -11.80 23.77
N LEU A 146 -2.00 -11.04 22.69
CA LEU A 146 -1.91 -9.59 22.76
C LEU A 146 -3.05 -9.11 23.67
N ALA A 147 -2.70 -8.53 24.81
CA ALA A 147 -3.65 -8.00 25.77
C ALA A 147 -4.03 -6.55 25.43
N GLY A 148 -5.15 -6.10 25.99
CA GLY A 148 -5.72 -4.78 25.74
C GLY A 148 -6.54 -4.72 24.45
N ASP A 149 -7.76 -4.22 24.53
CA ASP A 149 -8.65 -4.14 23.37
C ASP A 149 -8.21 -3.03 22.40
N ASP A 150 -7.65 -1.93 22.92
CA ASP A 150 -7.08 -0.85 22.12
C ASP A 150 -5.88 -1.34 21.32
N ALA A 151 -4.95 -2.03 21.97
CA ALA A 151 -3.78 -2.61 21.30
C ALA A 151 -4.17 -3.64 20.25
N ARG A 152 -5.21 -4.44 20.53
CA ARG A 152 -5.76 -5.41 19.57
C ARG A 152 -6.36 -4.71 18.35
N ALA A 153 -7.14 -3.66 18.57
CA ALA A 153 -7.77 -2.90 17.49
C ALA A 153 -6.71 -2.20 16.62
N LEU A 154 -5.76 -1.47 17.21
CA LEU A 154 -4.67 -0.81 16.48
C LEU A 154 -3.89 -1.80 15.63
N PHE A 155 -3.44 -2.93 16.22
CA PHE A 155 -2.66 -3.92 15.47
C PHE A 155 -3.46 -4.53 14.32
N THR A 156 -4.74 -4.84 14.56
CA THR A 156 -5.60 -5.48 13.56
C THR A 156 -5.95 -4.52 12.44
N GLY A 157 -6.20 -3.24 12.73
CA GLY A 157 -6.42 -2.21 11.71
C GLY A 157 -5.24 -2.09 10.76
N VAL A 158 -4.02 -2.06 11.31
CA VAL A 158 -2.80 -2.03 10.50
C VAL A 158 -2.59 -3.34 9.73
N ALA A 159 -2.85 -4.49 10.34
CA ALA A 159 -2.73 -5.80 9.68
C ALA A 159 -3.74 -6.00 8.55
N ALA A 160 -4.90 -5.34 8.63
CA ALA A 160 -5.96 -5.39 7.62
C ALA A 160 -5.55 -4.80 6.25
N HIS A 161 -4.47 -4.00 6.18
CA HIS A 161 -3.91 -3.52 4.91
C HIS A 161 -3.54 -4.63 3.91
N THR A 162 -3.46 -5.89 4.35
CA THR A 162 -3.24 -7.02 3.44
C THR A 162 -4.51 -7.52 2.76
N ILE A 163 -5.69 -7.06 3.17
CA ILE A 163 -7.00 -7.50 2.68
C ILE A 163 -7.07 -9.04 2.67
N SER A 164 -6.78 -9.65 3.79
CA SER A 164 -6.66 -11.10 3.92
C SER A 164 -7.23 -11.59 5.24
N ARG A 165 -7.58 -12.88 5.29
CA ARG A 165 -8.06 -13.50 6.54
C ARG A 165 -7.09 -13.25 7.70
N MET A 166 -7.64 -12.93 8.85
CA MET A 166 -6.90 -12.77 10.10
C MET A 166 -7.40 -13.75 11.17
N PRO A 167 -6.46 -14.34 11.97
CA PRO A 167 -5.01 -14.20 11.87
C PRO A 167 -4.41 -14.96 10.68
N SER A 168 -3.34 -14.40 10.10
CA SER A 168 -2.50 -15.06 9.10
C SER A 168 -1.08 -14.51 9.15
N LEU A 169 -0.10 -15.28 8.66
CA LEU A 169 1.30 -14.84 8.66
C LEU A 169 1.52 -13.59 7.79
N VAL A 170 0.79 -13.45 6.69
CA VAL A 170 0.88 -12.27 5.81
C VAL A 170 0.35 -11.04 6.52
N ALA A 171 -0.86 -11.12 7.12
CA ALA A 171 -1.44 -10.04 7.88
C ALA A 171 -0.55 -9.65 9.09
N SER A 172 -0.02 -10.65 9.79
CA SER A 172 0.94 -10.42 10.88
C SER A 172 2.21 -9.71 10.41
N GLY A 173 2.78 -10.14 9.28
CA GLY A 173 3.98 -9.52 8.72
C GLY A 173 3.76 -8.05 8.34
N ALA A 174 2.68 -7.76 7.65
CA ALA A 174 2.31 -6.38 7.31
C ALA A 174 1.99 -5.55 8.57
N GLY A 175 1.23 -6.13 9.52
CA GLY A 175 0.92 -5.47 10.78
C GLY A 175 2.18 -5.12 11.58
N LEU A 176 3.11 -6.06 11.73
CA LEU A 176 4.39 -5.79 12.41
C LEU A 176 5.22 -4.73 11.68
N MET A 177 5.31 -4.81 10.34
CA MET A 177 6.03 -3.82 9.54
C MET A 177 5.45 -2.44 9.71
N LEU A 178 4.18 -2.28 9.36
CA LEU A 178 3.53 -0.97 9.29
C LEU A 178 3.37 -0.34 10.67
N ALA A 179 3.07 -1.13 11.73
CA ALA A 179 3.03 -0.62 13.09
C ALA A 179 4.43 -0.20 13.60
N THR A 180 5.48 -0.96 13.25
CA THR A 180 6.87 -0.57 13.53
C THR A 180 7.20 0.76 12.88
N LEU A 181 6.86 0.92 11.60
CA LEU A 181 7.07 2.17 10.87
C LEU A 181 6.30 3.35 11.48
N GLY A 182 5.08 3.10 11.97
CA GLY A 182 4.27 4.11 12.64
C GLY A 182 4.99 4.78 13.81
N HIS A 183 5.78 4.01 14.56
CA HIS A 183 6.56 4.52 15.69
C HIS A 183 7.97 5.00 15.32
N ALA A 184 8.62 4.31 14.38
CA ALA A 184 10.02 4.61 14.06
C ALA A 184 10.16 5.82 13.13
N VAL A 185 9.34 5.90 12.08
CA VAL A 185 9.43 6.94 11.04
C VAL A 185 8.14 7.74 10.86
N GLY A 186 7.01 7.21 11.32
CA GLY A 186 5.67 7.77 11.13
C GLY A 186 5.02 7.34 9.81
N TRP A 187 3.80 7.84 9.58
CA TRP A 187 3.02 7.60 8.38
C TRP A 187 2.89 8.89 7.56
N PRO A 188 3.85 9.18 6.69
CA PRO A 188 3.90 10.44 5.96
C PRO A 188 2.86 10.52 4.85
N ILE A 189 2.48 11.76 4.56
CA ILE A 189 1.67 12.14 3.41
C ILE A 189 2.52 13.06 2.52
N PRO A 190 2.63 12.80 1.21
CA PRO A 190 3.36 13.68 0.30
C PRO A 190 2.66 15.02 0.13
N VAL A 191 3.38 16.10 0.32
CA VAL A 191 2.88 17.46 0.05
C VAL A 191 2.58 17.62 -1.44
N GLY A 192 1.42 18.12 -1.77
CA GLY A 192 0.92 18.22 -3.15
C GLY A 192 0.35 16.90 -3.70
N GLY A 193 0.40 15.81 -2.92
CA GLY A 193 -0.15 14.51 -3.28
C GLY A 193 0.89 13.46 -3.67
N SER A 194 0.41 12.24 -3.78
CA SER A 194 1.24 11.05 -4.04
C SER A 194 1.98 11.11 -5.38
N GLN A 195 1.46 11.87 -6.36
CA GLN A 195 2.08 12.10 -7.67
C GLN A 195 3.51 12.67 -7.58
N ALA A 196 3.86 13.36 -6.50
CA ALA A 196 5.20 13.91 -6.30
C ALA A 196 6.29 12.82 -6.35
N ILE A 197 5.99 11.61 -5.87
CA ILE A 197 6.95 10.50 -5.85
C ILE A 197 7.25 9.99 -7.28
N PRO A 198 6.28 9.59 -8.12
CA PRO A 198 6.57 9.19 -9.49
C PRO A 198 7.13 10.33 -10.34
N GLU A 199 6.75 11.59 -10.12
CA GLU A 199 7.34 12.72 -10.86
C GLU A 199 8.84 12.89 -10.56
N ALA A 200 9.28 12.69 -9.33
CA ALA A 200 10.70 12.70 -9.00
C ALA A 200 11.46 11.58 -9.74
N LEU A 201 10.88 10.37 -9.83
CA LEU A 201 11.46 9.27 -10.60
C LEU A 201 11.51 9.55 -12.11
N LEU A 202 10.44 10.14 -12.67
CA LEU A 202 10.37 10.51 -14.08
C LEU A 202 11.34 11.64 -14.43
N THR A 203 11.50 12.60 -13.55
CA THR A 203 12.49 13.67 -13.70
C THR A 203 13.90 13.11 -13.74
N ASP A 204 14.22 12.19 -12.84
CA ASP A 204 15.50 11.46 -12.83
C ASP A 204 15.69 10.61 -14.09
N LEU A 205 14.67 9.90 -14.55
CA LEU A 205 14.70 9.13 -15.80
C LEU A 205 15.09 10.03 -16.98
N ARG A 206 14.39 11.17 -17.13
CA ARG A 206 14.61 12.12 -18.24
C ARG A 206 16.00 12.76 -18.17
N SER A 207 16.49 13.10 -16.98
CA SER A 207 17.82 13.69 -16.79
C SER A 207 18.95 12.75 -17.20
N HIS A 208 18.67 11.43 -17.25
CA HIS A 208 19.60 10.40 -17.72
C HIS A 208 19.30 9.91 -19.15
N GLY A 209 18.51 10.69 -19.93
CA GLY A 209 18.19 10.39 -21.31
C GLY A 209 17.15 9.29 -21.53
N GLY A 210 16.42 8.89 -20.48
CA GLY A 210 15.31 7.98 -20.62
C GLY A 210 14.05 8.65 -21.19
N GLU A 211 13.25 7.89 -21.91
CA GLU A 211 12.04 8.35 -22.58
C GLU A 211 10.78 7.85 -21.89
N LEU A 212 9.72 8.66 -21.93
CA LEU A 212 8.38 8.30 -21.46
C LEU A 212 7.38 8.45 -22.61
N VAL A 213 6.68 7.37 -22.94
CA VAL A 213 5.57 7.33 -23.89
C VAL A 213 4.29 7.10 -23.12
N LEU A 214 3.31 7.99 -23.29
CA LEU A 214 2.01 7.94 -22.63
C LEU A 214 0.91 7.53 -23.61
N SER A 215 -0.21 7.05 -23.07
CA SER A 215 -1.39 6.63 -23.85
C SER A 215 -1.09 5.51 -24.86
N GLU A 216 -0.12 4.65 -24.55
CA GLU A 216 0.24 3.50 -25.37
C GLU A 216 0.11 2.19 -24.58
N ASP A 217 -0.90 1.40 -24.90
CA ASP A 217 -1.05 0.04 -24.34
C ASP A 217 -0.25 -0.98 -25.16
N VAL A 218 0.66 -1.67 -24.49
CA VAL A 218 1.53 -2.67 -25.10
C VAL A 218 0.70 -3.93 -25.46
N ALA A 219 0.33 -4.06 -26.72
CA ALA A 219 -0.45 -5.17 -27.23
C ALA A 219 0.41 -6.37 -27.73
N SER A 220 1.70 -6.15 -27.97
CA SER A 220 2.65 -7.19 -28.42
C SER A 220 4.02 -6.97 -27.77
N PRO A 221 4.86 -8.03 -27.63
CA PRO A 221 6.16 -7.87 -26.98
C PRO A 221 7.05 -6.84 -27.66
N PRO A 222 7.51 -5.80 -26.94
CA PRO A 222 8.52 -4.89 -27.45
C PRO A 222 9.84 -5.62 -27.76
N SER A 223 10.69 -5.01 -28.57
CA SER A 223 12.04 -5.50 -28.84
C SER A 223 12.96 -5.25 -27.63
N GLY A 224 13.99 -6.07 -27.48
CA GLY A 224 15.01 -5.89 -26.45
C GLY A 224 14.66 -6.55 -25.12
N VAL A 225 15.17 -5.98 -24.02
CA VAL A 225 14.92 -6.45 -22.66
C VAL A 225 13.74 -5.66 -22.07
N VAL A 226 12.75 -6.35 -21.54
CA VAL A 226 11.51 -5.73 -21.05
C VAL A 226 11.26 -6.08 -19.60
N LEU A 227 10.99 -5.05 -18.80
CA LEU A 227 10.50 -5.17 -17.43
C LEU A 227 9.02 -4.78 -17.41
N TYR A 228 8.17 -5.73 -17.07
CA TYR A 228 6.72 -5.54 -17.01
C TYR A 228 6.30 -5.15 -15.59
N ASP A 229 5.96 -3.88 -15.40
CA ASP A 229 5.28 -3.39 -14.19
C ASP A 229 3.77 -3.56 -14.39
N THR A 230 3.37 -4.79 -14.65
CA THR A 230 1.98 -5.16 -14.94
C THR A 230 1.53 -6.34 -14.07
N ALA A 231 0.23 -6.56 -14.02
CA ALA A 231 -0.31 -7.81 -13.52
C ALA A 231 0.25 -8.99 -14.32
N PRO A 232 0.62 -10.12 -13.67
CA PRO A 232 1.23 -11.25 -14.38
C PRO A 232 0.41 -11.79 -15.54
N THR A 233 -0.93 -11.73 -15.42
CA THR A 233 -1.85 -12.19 -16.48
C THR A 233 -1.84 -11.31 -17.73
N ALA A 234 -1.30 -10.09 -17.67
CA ALA A 234 -1.12 -9.24 -18.84
C ALA A 234 -0.23 -9.91 -19.91
N LEU A 235 0.72 -10.75 -19.47
CA LEU A 235 1.58 -11.50 -20.39
C LEU A 235 0.79 -12.48 -21.26
N LEU A 236 -0.38 -12.98 -20.83
CA LEU A 236 -1.26 -13.80 -21.65
C LEU A 236 -1.74 -13.03 -22.88
N ARG A 237 -2.10 -11.76 -22.73
CA ARG A 237 -2.52 -10.89 -23.82
C ARG A 237 -1.35 -10.48 -24.70
N ILE A 238 -0.23 -10.07 -24.10
CA ILE A 238 0.93 -9.53 -24.82
C ILE A 238 1.61 -10.61 -25.67
N TYR A 239 1.76 -11.82 -25.15
CA TYR A 239 2.51 -12.88 -25.82
C TYR A 239 1.61 -13.88 -26.57
N GLY A 240 0.37 -14.08 -26.15
CA GLY A 240 -0.56 -15.04 -26.75
C GLY A 240 0.05 -16.45 -26.84
N ASP A 241 -0.01 -17.04 -28.03
CA ASP A 241 0.50 -18.40 -28.28
C ASP A 241 2.03 -18.53 -28.24
N ARG A 242 2.76 -17.41 -28.14
CA ARG A 242 4.23 -17.41 -27.96
C ARG A 242 4.65 -17.74 -26.51
N LEU A 243 3.71 -17.81 -25.58
CA LEU A 243 4.01 -18.24 -24.20
C LEU A 243 4.32 -19.74 -24.15
N PRO A 244 5.34 -20.15 -23.37
CA PRO A 244 5.51 -21.56 -23.06
C PRO A 244 4.21 -22.15 -22.46
N PRO A 245 3.68 -23.28 -22.95
CA PRO A 245 2.33 -23.76 -22.57
C PRO A 245 2.13 -23.91 -21.05
N ARG A 246 3.13 -24.44 -20.34
CA ARG A 246 3.08 -24.59 -18.87
C ARG A 246 3.02 -23.25 -18.15
N TYR A 247 3.69 -22.24 -18.68
CA TYR A 247 3.68 -20.89 -18.09
C TYR A 247 2.34 -20.20 -18.36
N ALA A 248 1.83 -20.29 -19.57
CA ALA A 248 0.51 -19.79 -19.91
C ALA A 248 -0.58 -20.39 -18.99
N GLU A 249 -0.51 -21.70 -18.72
CA GLU A 249 -1.44 -22.36 -17.81
C GLU A 249 -1.29 -21.86 -16.37
N THR A 250 -0.06 -21.63 -15.90
CA THR A 250 0.19 -21.05 -14.58
C THR A 250 -0.42 -19.65 -14.47
N LEU A 251 -0.26 -18.81 -15.49
CA LEU A 251 -0.83 -17.47 -15.52
C LEU A 251 -2.37 -17.50 -15.61
N ARG A 252 -3.00 -18.43 -16.35
CA ARG A 252 -4.47 -18.58 -16.37
C ARG A 252 -5.03 -18.98 -15.00
N ARG A 253 -4.26 -19.71 -14.22
CA ARG A 253 -4.62 -20.13 -12.85
C ARG A 253 -4.20 -19.11 -11.78
N TYR A 254 -3.56 -18.01 -12.17
CA TYR A 254 -3.17 -16.98 -11.24
C TYR A 254 -4.39 -16.38 -10.55
N ARG A 255 -4.34 -16.27 -9.23
CA ARG A 255 -5.47 -15.80 -8.42
C ARG A 255 -5.17 -14.42 -7.88
N TYR A 256 -6.10 -13.54 -8.07
CA TYR A 256 -6.15 -12.25 -7.40
C TYR A 256 -6.85 -12.36 -6.05
N GLY A 257 -6.53 -11.44 -5.16
CA GLY A 257 -7.13 -11.33 -3.84
C GLY A 257 -8.49 -10.63 -3.84
N PRO A 258 -9.06 -10.39 -2.67
CA PRO A 258 -10.19 -9.49 -2.51
C PRO A 258 -9.90 -8.10 -3.07
N GLY A 259 -10.94 -7.34 -3.33
CA GLY A 259 -10.85 -6.00 -3.88
C GLY A 259 -11.06 -4.90 -2.85
N VAL A 260 -10.88 -3.67 -3.31
CA VAL A 260 -11.34 -2.47 -2.63
C VAL A 260 -12.36 -1.74 -3.48
N ALA A 261 -13.37 -1.14 -2.86
CA ALA A 261 -14.23 -0.14 -3.47
C ALA A 261 -13.77 1.23 -2.98
N LYS A 262 -13.40 2.11 -3.91
CA LYS A 262 -12.86 3.45 -3.63
C LYS A 262 -13.98 4.46 -3.52
N VAL A 263 -13.95 5.30 -2.48
CA VAL A 263 -14.85 6.45 -2.36
C VAL A 263 -14.04 7.68 -1.96
N ASP A 264 -14.13 8.72 -2.75
CA ASP A 264 -13.57 10.03 -2.45
C ASP A 264 -14.70 11.00 -2.11
N PHE A 265 -14.50 11.78 -1.05
CA PHE A 265 -15.44 12.82 -0.64
C PHE A 265 -14.77 14.19 -0.72
N VAL A 266 -15.57 15.20 -1.07
CA VAL A 266 -15.24 16.60 -0.87
C VAL A 266 -16.07 17.10 0.30
N LEU A 267 -15.42 17.62 1.33
CA LEU A 267 -16.06 18.09 2.56
C LEU A 267 -16.01 19.61 2.65
N SER A 268 -17.08 20.22 3.16
CA SER A 268 -17.17 21.67 3.42
C SER A 268 -16.52 22.10 4.73
N GLY A 269 -16.13 21.17 5.60
CA GLY A 269 -15.58 21.45 6.93
C GLY A 269 -14.85 20.28 7.56
N GLU A 270 -14.37 20.47 8.80
CA GLU A 270 -13.74 19.41 9.60
C GLU A 270 -14.77 18.40 10.07
N ILE A 271 -14.38 17.12 10.11
CA ILE A 271 -15.24 16.04 10.59
C ILE A 271 -15.44 16.16 12.10
N PRO A 272 -16.70 16.20 12.59
CA PRO A 272 -17.03 16.41 14.00
C PRO A 272 -16.93 15.10 14.81
N TRP A 273 -15.72 14.54 14.90
CA TRP A 273 -15.48 13.30 15.63
C TRP A 273 -15.95 13.38 17.10
N ARG A 274 -16.67 12.36 17.59
CA ARG A 274 -17.01 12.23 19.01
C ARG A 274 -15.77 12.23 19.90
N ASP A 275 -14.71 11.55 19.46
CA ASP A 275 -13.40 11.63 20.12
C ASP A 275 -12.53 12.64 19.35
N SER A 276 -12.33 13.81 19.98
CA SER A 276 -11.60 14.93 19.36
C SER A 276 -10.14 14.61 19.00
N ARG A 277 -9.54 13.56 19.56
CA ARG A 277 -8.18 13.11 19.23
C ARG A 277 -8.10 12.62 17.78
N LEU A 278 -9.20 12.10 17.21
CA LEU A 278 -9.26 11.67 15.80
C LEU A 278 -9.10 12.84 14.83
N ALA A 279 -9.42 14.06 15.23
CA ALA A 279 -9.19 15.25 14.39
C ALA A 279 -7.70 15.54 14.12
N GLN A 280 -6.78 14.86 14.83
CA GLN A 280 -5.34 14.97 14.61
C GLN A 280 -4.78 13.74 13.85
N ALA A 281 -5.61 12.78 13.51
CA ALA A 281 -5.21 11.53 12.87
C ALA A 281 -5.45 11.58 11.35
N PRO A 282 -4.40 11.78 10.53
CA PRO A 282 -4.56 11.83 9.08
C PRO A 282 -4.92 10.47 8.46
N THR A 283 -4.78 9.39 9.20
CA THR A 283 -5.13 8.04 8.76
C THR A 283 -6.00 7.34 9.80
N LEU A 284 -7.09 6.75 9.35
CA LEU A 284 -8.05 6.08 10.23
C LEU A 284 -8.41 4.68 9.71
N HIS A 285 -8.55 3.75 10.65
CA HIS A 285 -9.03 2.40 10.41
C HIS A 285 -10.45 2.26 11.00
N LEU A 286 -11.47 2.35 10.17
CA LEU A 286 -12.89 2.36 10.55
C LEU A 286 -13.48 0.94 10.49
N GLY A 287 -12.82 -0.02 11.13
CA GLY A 287 -13.21 -1.44 11.10
C GLY A 287 -13.84 -1.96 12.40
N GLY A 288 -13.97 -1.10 13.41
CA GLY A 288 -14.39 -1.49 14.75
C GLY A 288 -13.28 -2.21 15.54
N ASP A 289 -13.66 -3.17 16.37
CA ASP A 289 -12.74 -3.96 17.17
C ASP A 289 -12.06 -5.09 16.35
N ARG A 290 -11.11 -5.80 16.98
CA ARG A 290 -10.41 -6.93 16.37
C ARG A 290 -11.36 -8.01 15.83
N THR A 291 -12.43 -8.32 16.55
CA THR A 291 -13.36 -9.40 16.19
C THR A 291 -14.19 -9.02 14.98
N MET A 292 -14.65 -7.76 14.95
CA MET A 292 -15.39 -7.19 13.81
C MET A 292 -14.52 -7.22 12.55
N MET A 293 -13.31 -6.68 12.63
CA MET A 293 -12.36 -6.66 11.49
C MET A 293 -12.03 -8.06 10.99
N ALA A 294 -11.70 -9.00 11.89
CA ALA A 294 -11.36 -10.37 11.49
C ALA A 294 -12.56 -11.12 10.89
N ARG A 295 -13.78 -10.81 11.34
CA ARG A 295 -15.02 -11.35 10.75
C ARG A 295 -15.24 -10.80 9.35
N ALA A 296 -15.13 -9.47 9.18
CA ALA A 296 -15.28 -8.82 7.88
C ALA A 296 -14.29 -9.38 6.84
N GLU A 297 -13.01 -9.46 7.19
CA GLU A 297 -11.98 -10.01 6.29
C GLU A 297 -12.22 -11.49 5.92
N ARG A 298 -12.76 -12.27 6.85
CA ARG A 298 -13.15 -13.65 6.55
C ARG A 298 -14.32 -13.72 5.58
N GLU A 299 -15.37 -12.91 5.80
CA GLU A 299 -16.56 -12.87 4.93
C GLU A 299 -16.16 -12.45 3.50
N ILE A 300 -15.31 -11.43 3.37
CA ILE A 300 -14.77 -10.94 2.10
C ILE A 300 -13.98 -12.05 1.38
N ALA A 301 -13.09 -12.75 2.11
CA ALA A 301 -12.31 -13.86 1.55
C ALA A 301 -13.18 -15.07 1.14
N GLU A 302 -14.42 -15.15 1.61
CA GLU A 302 -15.43 -16.13 1.23
C GLU A 302 -16.39 -15.63 0.13
N GLY A 303 -16.12 -14.42 -0.40
CA GLY A 303 -16.91 -13.81 -1.46
C GLY A 303 -18.21 -13.16 -0.98
N ARG A 304 -18.37 -12.93 0.32
CA ARG A 304 -19.55 -12.27 0.90
C ARG A 304 -19.24 -10.83 1.29
N GLN A 305 -20.17 -9.93 1.00
CA GLN A 305 -20.11 -8.54 1.44
C GLN A 305 -20.45 -8.46 2.93
N PRO A 306 -19.53 -7.99 3.81
CA PRO A 306 -19.87 -7.78 5.21
C PRO A 306 -20.75 -6.54 5.38
N GLU A 307 -21.57 -6.55 6.40
CA GLU A 307 -22.39 -5.40 6.82
C GLU A 307 -21.49 -4.24 7.30
N TRP A 308 -20.44 -4.57 8.02
CA TRP A 308 -19.43 -3.61 8.49
C TRP A 308 -18.05 -4.00 7.93
N PRO A 309 -17.69 -3.50 6.74
CA PRO A 309 -16.37 -3.75 6.15
C PRO A 309 -15.28 -2.96 6.89
N MET A 310 -14.04 -3.38 6.72
CA MET A 310 -12.91 -2.55 7.04
C MET A 310 -12.86 -1.37 6.05
N VAL A 311 -12.86 -0.14 6.57
CA VAL A 311 -12.68 1.08 5.81
C VAL A 311 -11.37 1.74 6.23
N LEU A 312 -10.52 2.03 5.26
CA LEU A 312 -9.37 2.91 5.44
C LEU A 312 -9.76 4.31 5.00
N ALA A 313 -9.47 5.30 5.84
CA ALA A 313 -9.69 6.70 5.52
C ALA A 313 -8.38 7.50 5.68
N ALA A 314 -8.14 8.45 4.77
CA ALA A 314 -7.06 9.41 4.89
C ALA A 314 -7.59 10.84 4.73
N LEU A 315 -7.09 11.71 5.60
CA LEU A 315 -7.38 13.14 5.63
C LEU A 315 -6.08 13.90 5.30
N PRO A 316 -5.68 13.95 4.02
CA PRO A 316 -4.38 14.47 3.63
C PRO A 316 -4.18 15.93 4.01
N HIS A 317 -5.25 16.73 4.09
CA HIS A 317 -5.22 18.12 4.49
C HIS A 317 -4.70 18.36 5.93
N LEU A 318 -4.76 17.35 6.81
CA LEU A 318 -4.21 17.45 8.17
C LEU A 318 -2.67 17.45 8.18
N ALA A 319 -2.05 16.89 7.15
CA ALA A 319 -0.59 16.90 6.98
C ALA A 319 -0.14 17.93 5.92
N ASP A 320 -1.01 18.24 4.95
CA ASP A 320 -0.78 19.19 3.87
C ASP A 320 -1.97 20.17 3.75
N PRO A 321 -1.94 21.29 4.47
CA PRO A 321 -3.00 22.30 4.41
C PRO A 321 -3.24 22.87 3.00
N GLY A 322 -2.28 22.74 2.09
CA GLY A 322 -2.42 23.13 0.67
C GLY A 322 -3.47 22.30 -0.09
N ARG A 323 -4.00 21.22 0.50
CA ARG A 323 -5.10 20.42 -0.05
C ARG A 323 -6.48 21.03 0.24
N ILE A 324 -6.56 22.11 1.03
CA ILE A 324 -7.80 22.87 1.30
C ILE A 324 -7.90 23.98 0.26
N ASP A 325 -9.04 24.07 -0.43
CA ASP A 325 -9.27 25.13 -1.41
C ASP A 325 -9.63 26.47 -0.78
N ALA A 326 -9.75 27.51 -1.61
CA ALA A 326 -10.08 28.86 -1.17
C ALA A 326 -11.49 28.98 -0.52
N GLN A 327 -12.37 28.03 -0.76
CA GLN A 327 -13.71 27.94 -0.16
C GLN A 327 -13.72 27.11 1.13
N GLY A 328 -12.56 26.60 1.57
CA GLY A 328 -12.42 25.75 2.76
C GLY A 328 -12.81 24.30 2.53
N ARG A 329 -13.02 23.89 1.26
CA ARG A 329 -13.32 22.48 0.93
C ARG A 329 -12.06 21.64 0.97
N ARG A 330 -12.20 20.38 1.38
CA ARG A 330 -11.08 19.47 1.60
C ARG A 330 -11.38 18.06 1.17
N PRO A 331 -10.37 17.28 0.74
CA PRO A 331 -10.56 15.89 0.37
C PRO A 331 -10.64 14.99 1.61
N LEU A 332 -11.51 13.99 1.53
CA LEU A 332 -11.43 12.79 2.34
C LEU A 332 -11.29 11.60 1.38
N TRP A 333 -10.20 10.90 1.48
CA TRP A 333 -9.88 9.71 0.71
C TRP A 333 -10.29 8.47 1.51
N THR A 334 -11.07 7.57 0.91
CA THR A 334 -11.46 6.31 1.57
C THR A 334 -11.45 5.15 0.60
N TYR A 335 -11.31 3.95 1.13
CA TYR A 335 -11.76 2.72 0.48
C TYR A 335 -12.31 1.73 1.52
N ALA A 336 -13.23 0.89 1.06
CA ALA A 336 -13.73 -0.27 1.82
C ALA A 336 -13.20 -1.57 1.23
N HIS A 337 -12.89 -2.54 2.08
CA HIS A 337 -12.60 -3.90 1.64
C HIS A 337 -13.88 -4.59 1.18
N VAL A 338 -13.84 -5.22 0.01
CA VAL A 338 -14.99 -5.88 -0.61
C VAL A 338 -14.55 -7.20 -1.28
N PRO A 339 -15.46 -8.12 -1.59
CA PRO A 339 -15.14 -9.28 -2.42
C PRO A 339 -14.56 -8.88 -3.77
N GLN A 340 -13.69 -9.73 -4.32
CA GLN A 340 -13.11 -9.52 -5.64
C GLN A 340 -14.19 -9.29 -6.70
N GLY A 341 -14.04 -8.24 -7.50
CA GLY A 341 -14.97 -7.90 -8.57
C GLY A 341 -16.33 -7.40 -8.11
N SER A 342 -16.45 -7.00 -6.84
CA SER A 342 -17.70 -6.45 -6.31
C SER A 342 -18.14 -5.21 -7.11
N MET A 343 -19.43 -5.18 -7.46
CA MET A 343 -20.12 -4.05 -8.10
C MET A 343 -20.79 -3.13 -7.08
N VAL A 344 -20.65 -3.43 -5.80
CA VAL A 344 -21.34 -2.67 -4.73
C VAL A 344 -20.73 -1.27 -4.63
N ASP A 345 -21.61 -0.26 -4.68
CA ASP A 345 -21.26 1.10 -4.33
C ASP A 345 -21.18 1.22 -2.81
N MET A 346 -20.02 1.66 -2.31
CA MET A 346 -19.77 1.73 -0.87
C MET A 346 -19.96 3.15 -0.29
N ALA A 347 -20.42 4.13 -1.08
CA ALA A 347 -20.54 5.51 -0.63
C ALA A 347 -21.45 5.65 0.60
N GLU A 348 -22.67 5.09 0.55
CA GLU A 348 -23.59 5.13 1.69
C GLU A 348 -23.05 4.35 2.89
N THR A 349 -22.53 3.14 2.69
CA THR A 349 -21.96 2.33 3.78
C THR A 349 -20.83 3.07 4.50
N ILE A 350 -19.91 3.70 3.76
CA ILE A 350 -18.82 4.47 4.35
C ILE A 350 -19.36 5.71 5.07
N THR A 351 -20.35 6.38 4.47
CA THR A 351 -21.00 7.55 5.09
C THR A 351 -21.66 7.17 6.41
N ASP A 352 -22.40 6.06 6.47
CA ASP A 352 -23.04 5.56 7.69
C ASP A 352 -22.02 5.21 8.78
N ILE A 353 -20.92 4.56 8.39
CA ILE A 353 -19.84 4.22 9.33
C ILE A 353 -19.22 5.49 9.93
N ILE A 354 -18.91 6.49 9.10
CA ILE A 354 -18.31 7.74 9.59
C ILE A 354 -19.33 8.53 10.43
N GLU A 355 -20.58 8.65 9.98
CA GLU A 355 -21.66 9.31 10.72
C GLU A 355 -21.85 8.71 12.12
N GLY A 356 -21.68 7.36 12.23
CA GLY A 356 -21.73 6.66 13.52
C GLY A 356 -20.67 7.11 14.51
N PHE A 357 -19.49 7.54 14.06
CA PHE A 357 -18.41 8.07 14.88
C PHE A 357 -18.34 9.59 14.92
N ALA A 358 -18.97 10.27 13.96
CA ALA A 358 -18.93 11.72 13.77
C ALA A 358 -20.32 12.24 13.34
N PRO A 359 -21.30 12.35 14.26
CA PRO A 359 -22.64 12.84 13.96
C PRO A 359 -22.60 14.21 13.30
N GLY A 360 -23.29 14.37 12.17
CA GLY A 360 -23.26 15.55 11.32
C GLY A 360 -22.25 15.48 10.18
N PHE A 361 -21.57 14.35 9.99
CA PHE A 361 -20.67 14.13 8.84
C PHE A 361 -21.39 14.28 7.51
N ARG A 362 -22.64 13.75 7.40
CA ARG A 362 -23.44 13.82 6.17
C ARG A 362 -23.65 15.24 5.68
N ASP A 363 -23.84 16.21 6.59
CA ASP A 363 -24.08 17.60 6.27
C ASP A 363 -22.81 18.31 5.72
N LEU A 364 -21.64 17.73 5.93
CA LEU A 364 -20.36 18.24 5.43
C LEU A 364 -20.07 17.79 4.00
N VAL A 365 -20.70 16.72 3.54
CA VAL A 365 -20.40 16.14 2.22
C VAL A 365 -20.99 16.99 1.12
N VAL A 366 -20.14 17.63 0.31
CA VAL A 366 -20.55 18.46 -0.85
C VAL A 366 -20.23 17.79 -2.18
N GLY A 367 -19.41 16.74 -2.19
CA GLY A 367 -19.12 15.93 -3.36
C GLY A 367 -18.77 14.49 -2.96
N VAL A 368 -19.20 13.52 -3.77
CA VAL A 368 -18.90 12.08 -3.59
C VAL A 368 -18.57 11.46 -4.93
N ARG A 369 -17.47 10.72 -4.98
CA ARG A 369 -17.11 9.90 -6.13
C ARG A 369 -16.84 8.47 -5.70
N SER A 370 -17.67 7.54 -6.14
CA SER A 370 -17.54 6.12 -5.85
C SER A 370 -17.07 5.32 -7.07
N VAL A 371 -16.15 4.40 -6.85
CA VAL A 371 -15.67 3.46 -7.87
C VAL A 371 -15.70 2.05 -7.27
N PRO A 372 -16.67 1.20 -7.67
CA PRO A 372 -16.72 -0.19 -7.27
C PRO A 372 -15.45 -0.98 -7.64
N ALA A 373 -15.15 -2.04 -6.90
CA ALA A 373 -13.96 -2.86 -7.13
C ALA A 373 -13.83 -3.37 -8.57
N ALA A 374 -14.94 -3.75 -9.20
CA ALA A 374 -14.96 -4.22 -10.59
C ALA A 374 -14.46 -3.16 -11.60
N HIS A 375 -14.56 -1.87 -11.27
CA HIS A 375 -14.20 -0.77 -12.15
C HIS A 375 -12.84 -0.12 -11.84
N LEU A 376 -12.11 -0.59 -10.84
CA LEU A 376 -10.76 -0.05 -10.56
C LEU A 376 -9.78 -0.31 -11.71
N ALA A 377 -9.99 -1.39 -12.46
CA ALA A 377 -9.17 -1.70 -13.64
C ALA A 377 -9.32 -0.67 -14.77
N ASP A 378 -10.38 0.13 -14.81
CA ASP A 378 -10.62 1.14 -15.86
C ASP A 378 -9.55 2.24 -15.86
N HIS A 379 -9.00 2.56 -14.69
CA HIS A 379 -7.91 3.54 -14.56
C HIS A 379 -6.53 2.92 -14.34
N ASN A 380 -6.46 1.64 -13.96
CA ASN A 380 -5.22 0.89 -13.85
C ASN A 380 -5.50 -0.61 -14.05
N ALA A 381 -5.22 -1.11 -15.26
CA ALA A 381 -5.51 -2.48 -15.68
C ALA A 381 -4.88 -3.57 -14.78
N ASN A 382 -3.93 -3.19 -13.91
CA ASN A 382 -3.30 -4.11 -12.96
C ASN A 382 -4.20 -4.42 -11.75
N LEU A 383 -5.20 -3.59 -11.46
CA LEU A 383 -6.12 -3.71 -10.32
C LEU A 383 -7.29 -4.66 -10.65
N VAL A 384 -6.97 -5.88 -11.03
CA VAL A 384 -7.95 -6.87 -11.53
C VAL A 384 -8.97 -7.20 -10.44
N GLY A 385 -10.24 -6.89 -10.72
CA GLY A 385 -11.33 -7.08 -9.75
C GLY A 385 -11.19 -6.28 -8.47
N GLY A 386 -10.42 -5.18 -8.52
CA GLY A 386 -10.17 -4.30 -7.38
C GLY A 386 -9.03 -4.72 -6.47
N ASP A 387 -8.29 -5.78 -6.79
CA ASP A 387 -7.13 -6.22 -6.01
C ASP A 387 -5.96 -5.24 -6.17
N ILE A 388 -5.73 -4.40 -5.17
CA ILE A 388 -4.62 -3.44 -5.12
C ILE A 388 -3.26 -4.08 -4.81
N GLY A 389 -3.25 -5.34 -4.38
CA GLY A 389 -2.05 -6.15 -4.13
C GLY A 389 -1.58 -6.94 -5.35
N VAL A 390 -2.36 -6.92 -6.45
CA VAL A 390 -2.07 -7.63 -7.71
C VAL A 390 -1.78 -9.13 -7.48
N GLY A 391 -2.54 -9.78 -6.59
CA GLY A 391 -2.37 -11.19 -6.22
C GLY A 391 -1.21 -11.48 -5.25
N GLY A 392 -0.47 -10.45 -4.82
CA GLY A 392 0.71 -10.60 -3.97
C GLY A 392 0.46 -10.92 -2.48
N ASN A 393 -0.80 -10.83 -2.03
CA ASN A 393 -1.13 -10.86 -0.60
C ASN A 393 -1.27 -12.27 0.00
N ASN A 394 -0.35 -13.18 -0.35
CA ASN A 394 -0.23 -14.49 0.29
C ASN A 394 1.24 -14.88 0.47
N MET A 395 1.52 -15.78 1.41
CA MET A 395 2.90 -16.19 1.76
C MET A 395 3.67 -16.76 0.57
N PHE A 396 3.01 -17.47 -0.31
CA PHE A 396 3.65 -18.05 -1.48
C PHE A 396 4.11 -16.93 -2.44
N SER A 397 3.21 -16.03 -2.82
CA SER A 397 3.53 -14.90 -3.72
C SER A 397 4.58 -13.96 -3.10
N ALA A 398 4.52 -13.72 -1.78
CA ALA A 398 5.48 -12.89 -1.06
C ALA A 398 6.92 -13.43 -1.09
N LEU A 399 7.09 -14.76 -1.26
CA LEU A 399 8.39 -15.42 -1.27
C LEU A 399 8.88 -15.76 -2.69
N THR A 400 7.98 -16.25 -3.54
CA THR A 400 8.34 -16.85 -4.83
C THR A 400 7.92 -16.04 -6.05
N GLY A 401 7.16 -14.95 -5.82
CA GLY A 401 6.51 -14.22 -6.92
C GLY A 401 5.33 -14.99 -7.54
N PRO A 402 4.85 -14.55 -8.69
CA PRO A 402 3.64 -15.10 -9.31
C PRO A 402 3.80 -16.54 -9.79
N THR A 403 5.01 -17.02 -9.91
CA THR A 403 5.33 -18.39 -10.31
C THR A 403 6.50 -18.92 -9.46
N LEU A 404 6.50 -20.22 -9.16
CA LEU A 404 7.57 -20.85 -8.37
C LEU A 404 8.89 -20.83 -9.13
N ARG A 405 9.71 -19.79 -8.89
CA ARG A 405 11.04 -19.65 -9.47
C ARG A 405 12.03 -19.19 -8.42
N TRP A 406 13.27 -19.67 -8.53
CA TRP A 406 14.37 -19.18 -7.68
C TRP A 406 14.60 -17.67 -7.85
N ASP A 407 14.45 -17.17 -9.07
CA ASP A 407 14.48 -15.74 -9.39
C ASP A 407 13.05 -15.27 -9.71
N PRO A 408 12.35 -14.67 -8.74
CA PRO A 408 10.94 -14.35 -8.87
C PRO A 408 10.63 -13.20 -9.85
N TRP A 409 11.63 -12.42 -10.22
CA TRP A 409 11.49 -11.35 -11.22
C TRP A 409 11.68 -11.85 -12.65
N SER A 410 12.36 -12.99 -12.86
CA SER A 410 12.54 -13.60 -14.18
C SER A 410 11.31 -14.38 -14.62
N THR A 411 11.02 -14.32 -15.91
CA THR A 411 10.03 -15.20 -16.57
C THR A 411 10.72 -16.32 -17.35
N PRO A 412 10.02 -17.35 -17.81
CA PRO A 412 10.57 -18.33 -18.77
C PRO A 412 10.71 -17.78 -20.19
N ILE A 413 10.29 -16.54 -20.42
CA ILE A 413 10.42 -15.86 -21.71
C ILE A 413 11.78 -15.14 -21.71
N PRO A 414 12.64 -15.38 -22.72
CA PRO A 414 13.91 -14.68 -22.82
C PRO A 414 13.74 -13.16 -22.79
N LYS A 415 14.57 -12.47 -22.02
CA LYS A 415 14.59 -11.00 -21.91
C LYS A 415 13.31 -10.37 -21.37
N ALA A 416 12.39 -11.14 -20.79
CA ALA A 416 11.15 -10.65 -20.17
C ALA A 416 11.17 -10.86 -18.66
N TYR A 417 10.94 -9.79 -17.93
CA TYR A 417 10.98 -9.74 -16.46
C TYR A 417 9.72 -9.10 -15.90
N LEU A 418 9.34 -9.46 -14.67
CA LEU A 418 8.25 -8.83 -13.93
C LEU A 418 8.83 -7.95 -12.82
N CYS A 419 8.25 -6.78 -12.61
CA CYS A 419 8.70 -5.84 -11.58
C CYS A 419 7.55 -5.18 -10.78
N SER A 420 6.32 -5.66 -10.97
CA SER A 420 5.15 -5.14 -10.27
C SER A 420 5.02 -5.66 -8.84
N SER A 421 3.99 -5.18 -8.12
CA SER A 421 3.62 -5.64 -6.77
C SER A 421 3.32 -7.15 -6.68
N ALA A 422 3.10 -7.83 -7.81
CA ALA A 422 3.00 -9.28 -7.84
C ALA A 422 4.34 -10.01 -7.56
N THR A 423 5.46 -9.28 -7.56
CA THR A 423 6.79 -9.82 -7.28
C THR A 423 7.30 -9.41 -5.91
N PRO A 424 8.18 -10.19 -5.25
CA PRO A 424 8.75 -9.78 -3.97
C PRO A 424 9.44 -8.40 -4.02
N PRO A 425 9.30 -7.61 -2.93
CA PRO A 425 8.73 -7.93 -1.63
C PRO A 425 7.21 -7.79 -1.53
N GLY A 426 6.50 -7.49 -2.61
CA GLY A 426 5.05 -7.35 -2.64
C GLY A 426 4.59 -5.92 -2.87
N GLY A 427 3.33 -5.64 -2.51
CA GLY A 427 2.69 -4.33 -2.71
C GLY A 427 3.19 -3.24 -1.76
N GLY A 428 3.02 -2.00 -2.20
CA GLY A 428 3.37 -0.78 -1.47
C GLY A 428 4.27 0.14 -2.29
N VAL A 429 4.27 1.43 -1.95
CA VAL A 429 5.12 2.42 -2.59
C VAL A 429 6.50 2.39 -1.93
N HIS A 430 7.36 1.49 -2.36
CA HIS A 430 8.72 1.30 -1.84
C HIS A 430 9.80 1.15 -2.92
N GLY A 431 9.43 0.98 -4.20
CA GLY A 431 10.38 0.85 -5.32
C GLY A 431 11.23 -0.43 -5.35
N MET A 432 11.13 -1.29 -4.33
CA MET A 432 12.05 -2.44 -4.17
C MET A 432 11.83 -3.54 -5.21
N ALA A 433 10.59 -3.79 -5.64
CA ALA A 433 10.31 -4.79 -6.68
C ALA A 433 11.01 -4.41 -8.00
N GLY A 434 10.84 -3.15 -8.42
CA GLY A 434 11.54 -2.59 -9.59
C GLY A 434 13.07 -2.60 -9.43
N PHE A 435 13.58 -2.23 -8.26
CA PHE A 435 15.01 -2.26 -7.95
C PHE A 435 15.61 -3.66 -8.09
N TYR A 436 14.97 -4.69 -7.54
CA TYR A 436 15.48 -6.06 -7.64
C TYR A 436 15.36 -6.63 -9.06
N ALA A 437 14.28 -6.30 -9.77
CA ALA A 437 14.14 -6.67 -11.18
C ALA A 437 15.24 -6.02 -12.03
N ALA A 438 15.48 -4.71 -11.85
CA ALA A 438 16.55 -3.99 -12.55
C ALA A 438 17.93 -4.58 -12.23
N ARG A 439 18.23 -4.87 -10.96
CA ARG A 439 19.48 -5.56 -10.55
C ARG A 439 19.65 -6.90 -11.25
N THR A 440 18.56 -7.67 -11.33
CA THR A 440 18.57 -8.97 -12.01
C THR A 440 18.87 -8.82 -13.51
N VAL A 441 18.21 -7.86 -14.17
CA VAL A 441 18.40 -7.57 -15.59
C VAL A 441 19.82 -7.08 -15.88
N LEU A 442 20.31 -6.11 -15.12
CA LEU A 442 21.68 -5.57 -15.32
C LEU A 442 22.72 -6.68 -15.25
N ARG A 443 22.58 -7.56 -14.27
CA ARG A 443 23.52 -8.69 -14.10
C ARG A 443 23.41 -9.74 -15.20
N LYS A 444 22.18 -10.14 -15.58
CA LYS A 444 21.96 -11.26 -16.51
C LYS A 444 22.12 -10.88 -17.97
N GLU A 445 21.63 -9.72 -18.36
CA GLU A 445 21.55 -9.31 -19.75
C GLU A 445 22.73 -8.43 -20.19
N PHE A 446 23.33 -7.70 -19.21
CA PHE A 446 24.38 -6.71 -19.51
C PHE A 446 25.70 -6.98 -18.78
N GLY A 447 25.78 -7.98 -17.89
CA GLY A 447 27.00 -8.30 -17.14
C GLY A 447 27.38 -7.25 -16.08
N ILE A 448 26.47 -6.30 -15.77
CA ILE A 448 26.68 -5.24 -14.79
C ILE A 448 26.33 -5.79 -13.42
N THR A 449 27.33 -5.98 -12.57
CA THR A 449 27.17 -6.57 -11.21
C THR A 449 27.03 -5.53 -10.12
N GLU A 450 27.58 -4.33 -10.33
CA GLU A 450 27.47 -3.20 -9.40
C GLU A 450 26.31 -2.32 -9.80
N MET A 451 25.44 -2.03 -8.82
CA MET A 451 24.32 -1.12 -9.06
C MET A 451 24.85 0.31 -9.17
N PRO A 452 24.36 1.10 -10.14
CA PRO A 452 24.72 2.52 -10.21
C PRO A 452 24.25 3.25 -8.95
N THR A 453 24.99 4.29 -8.55
CA THR A 453 24.55 5.16 -7.45
C THR A 453 23.22 5.83 -7.78
N LEU A 454 22.34 5.92 -6.79
CA LEU A 454 21.03 6.55 -6.91
C LEU A 454 21.00 7.98 -6.34
N SER A 455 22.06 8.42 -5.66
CA SER A 455 22.16 9.78 -5.14
C SER A 455 22.02 10.83 -6.26
N PRO A 456 21.54 12.04 -5.95
CA PRO A 456 21.40 13.15 -6.89
C PRO A 456 22.67 13.47 -7.68
#